data_85a3084783df0e503afe236e178b9432
#
_entry.id   85a3084783df0e503afe236e178b9432
#
_cell.length_a   1.000
_cell.length_b   1.000
_cell.length_c   1.000
_cell.angle_alpha   90.00
_cell.angle_beta   90.00
_cell.angle_gamma   90.00
#
_symmetry.space_group_name_H-M   'P 1'
#
loop_
_entity.id
_entity.type
_entity.pdbx_description
1 polymer ?
#
loop_
_entity_poly.entity_id
_entity_poly.type
_entity_poly.pdbx_seq_one_letter_code
_entity_poly.pdbx_strand_id
1 'polypeptide(L)'
;MHLYITAAALLVLAAGRVPAQQMGDSTRADSAARADSVTRADSIARADSIRIVRELEAESAGAPAEPSQQGVRGTGSTGPVNPRLLPDISAVGDIVGDLTPRGSTQEDGSRFGVREVEVAIQAAVDPYFRADIFLGVNDLEKIAIEQAYLTATALPGGYEARIGRFLMPVGKQNTAHRHDLHTVEYPWVIRSFLGDEGLTGTGIHVSRIFAPFGFYQEIQASVVDRFGEDAEGVRTTEPVNKKLSGLGYSARLRNYWDLSEASNVELSASAITGRKAQPMECALSGSLCPIDGLDSVGVAARQTVVGVDFTYRWRPLQQGLYKSFILQAEWMRQINEDDPRVPPELNTYQFRYAGPRGSRSGFYTFARYQLTRRLYIGARVDHLGASSRDDGTGGSLNAQSAYLEFFPSEFSKLMAMFEHTTQSGVQLAFPDLGPSRQANRILLQATFALGPHKPHPF
;
A
#
# COMPACT_ATOMS: atom_id res chain seq x y z
N MET A 1 14.64 -17.18 27.24
CA MET A 1 14.19 -16.55 26.01
C MET A 1 12.92 -17.23 25.47
N HIS A 2 11.94 -17.54 26.35
CA HIS A 2 10.72 -18.31 26.03
C HIS A 2 9.42 -17.66 26.55
N LEU A 3 9.41 -16.35 26.86
CA LEU A 3 8.27 -15.73 27.56
C LEU A 3 7.45 -14.71 26.73
N TYR A 4 7.75 -14.48 25.45
CA TYR A 4 7.06 -13.44 24.66
C TYR A 4 6.15 -13.95 23.53
N ILE A 5 6.03 -15.28 23.35
CA ILE A 5 5.16 -15.85 22.30
C ILE A 5 3.73 -16.15 22.80
N THR A 6 3.52 -16.18 24.11
CA THR A 6 2.23 -16.53 24.71
C THR A 6 1.23 -15.38 24.85
N ALA A 7 1.64 -14.13 24.69
CA ALA A 7 0.75 -12.98 24.87
C ALA A 7 -0.14 -12.63 23.65
N ALA A 8 0.26 -13.02 22.45
CA ALA A 8 -0.52 -12.70 21.24
C ALA A 8 -1.66 -13.70 20.95
N ALA A 9 -1.60 -14.90 21.50
CA ALA A 9 -2.60 -15.95 21.26
C ALA A 9 -3.82 -15.90 22.21
N LEU A 10 -3.76 -15.13 23.30
CA LEU A 10 -4.80 -15.13 24.33
C LEU A 10 -5.87 -14.04 24.18
N LEU A 11 -5.75 -13.12 23.23
CA LEU A 11 -6.73 -12.05 23.01
C LEU A 11 -7.92 -12.44 22.12
N VAL A 12 -7.91 -13.64 21.54
CA VAL A 12 -8.98 -14.13 20.64
C VAL A 12 -10.04 -14.96 21.39
N LEU A 13 -9.82 -15.35 22.65
CA LEU A 13 -10.69 -16.29 23.38
C LEU A 13 -11.56 -15.71 24.49
N ALA A 14 -11.57 -14.39 24.70
CA ALA A 14 -12.36 -13.73 25.74
C ALA A 14 -13.64 -13.03 25.25
N ALA A 15 -14.27 -13.49 24.17
CA ALA A 15 -15.65 -13.14 23.87
C ALA A 15 -16.58 -14.03 24.68
N GLY A 16 -16.85 -13.63 25.92
CA GLY A 16 -17.71 -14.32 26.86
C GLY A 16 -19.14 -14.46 26.32
N ARG A 17 -19.71 -15.66 26.52
CA ARG A 17 -21.11 -15.96 26.30
C ARG A 17 -21.97 -15.05 27.19
N VAL A 18 -22.78 -14.20 26.58
CA VAL A 18 -23.89 -13.50 27.23
C VAL A 18 -25.05 -14.52 27.34
N PRO A 19 -25.62 -14.75 28.52
CA PRO A 19 -26.75 -15.66 28.67
C PRO A 19 -27.99 -15.08 27.99
N ALA A 20 -28.68 -15.91 27.20
CA ALA A 20 -29.97 -15.57 26.60
C ALA A 20 -31.03 -15.41 27.71
N GLN A 21 -31.45 -14.17 27.94
CA GLN A 21 -32.66 -13.89 28.69
C GLN A 21 -33.89 -14.13 27.83
N GLN A 22 -34.82 -14.88 28.35
CA GLN A 22 -36.14 -15.09 27.77
C GLN A 22 -36.86 -13.75 27.64
N MET A 23 -37.12 -13.32 26.42
CA MET A 23 -37.95 -12.13 26.13
C MET A 23 -39.37 -12.58 25.83
N GLY A 24 -40.31 -11.95 26.53
CA GLY A 24 -41.75 -12.24 26.44
C GLY A 24 -42.37 -11.73 25.13
N ASP A 25 -43.60 -12.15 24.87
CA ASP A 25 -44.38 -12.00 23.62
C ASP A 25 -44.65 -10.58 23.11
N SER A 26 -44.26 -9.51 23.82
CA SER A 26 -44.40 -8.12 23.37
C SER A 26 -43.39 -7.71 22.30
N THR A 27 -42.30 -8.44 22.13
CA THR A 27 -41.24 -8.11 21.14
C THR A 27 -41.51 -8.60 19.72
N ARG A 28 -42.47 -9.49 19.55
CA ARG A 28 -42.86 -9.99 18.18
C ARG A 28 -43.65 -8.94 17.38
N ALA A 29 -44.48 -8.16 18.04
CA ALA A 29 -45.24 -7.07 17.38
C ALA A 29 -44.34 -5.90 16.96
N ASP A 30 -43.35 -5.55 17.78
CA ASP A 30 -42.36 -4.49 17.49
C ASP A 30 -41.37 -4.87 16.38
N SER A 31 -40.99 -6.15 16.29
CA SER A 31 -40.10 -6.60 15.22
C SER A 31 -40.81 -6.66 13.85
N ALA A 32 -42.10 -7.01 13.80
CA ALA A 32 -42.88 -6.96 12.58
C ALA A 32 -43.14 -5.54 12.09
N ALA A 33 -43.41 -4.59 13.01
CA ALA A 33 -43.58 -3.19 12.67
C ALA A 33 -42.28 -2.53 12.18
N ARG A 34 -41.12 -2.93 12.72
CA ARG A 34 -39.79 -2.47 12.23
C ARG A 34 -39.44 -3.08 10.86
N ALA A 35 -39.74 -4.34 10.63
CA ALA A 35 -39.53 -4.98 9.32
C ALA A 35 -40.39 -4.31 8.22
N ASP A 36 -41.65 -3.94 8.56
CA ASP A 36 -42.54 -3.24 7.63
C ASP A 36 -42.09 -1.80 7.37
N SER A 37 -41.49 -1.12 8.35
CA SER A 37 -40.94 0.23 8.17
C SER A 37 -39.66 0.23 7.32
N VAL A 38 -38.79 -0.78 7.46
CA VAL A 38 -37.57 -0.94 6.65
C VAL A 38 -37.92 -1.28 5.19
N THR A 39 -38.88 -2.19 4.94
CA THR A 39 -39.33 -2.49 3.58
C THR A 39 -40.03 -1.31 2.91
N ARG A 40 -40.74 -0.47 3.66
CA ARG A 40 -41.33 0.76 3.16
C ARG A 40 -40.28 1.83 2.83
N ALA A 41 -39.27 2.00 3.67
CA ALA A 41 -38.15 2.91 3.42
C ALA A 41 -37.35 2.48 2.17
N ASP A 42 -37.11 1.19 2.01
CA ASP A 42 -36.39 0.65 0.86
C ASP A 42 -37.18 0.78 -0.46
N SER A 43 -38.52 0.63 -0.40
CA SER A 43 -39.39 0.88 -1.57
C SER A 43 -39.48 2.36 -1.96
N ILE A 44 -39.47 3.27 -0.98
CA ILE A 44 -39.42 4.71 -1.23
C ILE A 44 -38.08 5.11 -1.83
N ALA A 45 -36.97 4.63 -1.30
CA ALA A 45 -35.64 4.90 -1.82
C ALA A 45 -35.45 4.39 -3.26
N ARG A 46 -36.01 3.23 -3.60
CA ARG A 46 -36.02 2.74 -4.98
C ARG A 46 -36.89 3.55 -5.91
N ALA A 47 -38.07 4.00 -5.43
CA ALA A 47 -38.95 4.88 -6.22
C ALA A 47 -38.32 6.25 -6.49
N ASP A 48 -37.63 6.83 -5.50
CA ASP A 48 -36.89 8.07 -5.66
C ASP A 48 -35.69 7.93 -6.60
N SER A 49 -34.96 6.85 -6.53
CA SER A 49 -33.85 6.54 -7.46
C SER A 49 -34.34 6.43 -8.91
N ILE A 50 -35.47 5.74 -9.13
CA ILE A 50 -36.08 5.61 -10.47
C ILE A 50 -36.58 6.99 -10.97
N ARG A 51 -37.13 7.83 -10.08
CA ARG A 51 -37.56 9.16 -10.44
C ARG A 51 -36.40 10.06 -10.86
N ILE A 52 -35.29 10.05 -10.09
CA ILE A 52 -34.07 10.81 -10.39
C ILE A 52 -33.48 10.40 -11.75
N VAL A 53 -33.41 9.07 -12.01
CA VAL A 53 -32.94 8.58 -13.31
C VAL A 53 -33.80 9.04 -14.45
N ARG A 54 -35.15 9.04 -14.31
CA ARG A 54 -36.07 9.55 -15.33
C ARG A 54 -36.00 11.04 -15.52
N GLU A 55 -35.78 11.82 -14.44
CA GLU A 55 -35.57 13.28 -14.54
C GLU A 55 -34.27 13.59 -15.27
N LEU A 56 -33.17 12.88 -14.98
CA LEU A 56 -31.91 13.02 -15.71
C LEU A 56 -31.99 12.60 -17.19
N GLU A 57 -32.75 11.55 -17.48
CA GLU A 57 -33.04 11.15 -18.88
C GLU A 57 -33.90 12.18 -19.62
N ALA A 58 -34.85 12.79 -18.95
CA ALA A 58 -35.70 13.85 -19.53
C ALA A 58 -34.93 15.17 -19.74
N GLU A 59 -34.04 15.54 -18.82
CA GLU A 59 -33.14 16.67 -18.95
C GLU A 59 -32.13 16.51 -20.09
N SER A 60 -31.59 15.31 -20.28
CA SER A 60 -30.69 14.98 -21.38
C SER A 60 -31.40 14.97 -22.76
N ALA A 61 -32.72 14.73 -22.78
CA ALA A 61 -33.52 14.74 -24.02
C ALA A 61 -34.01 16.13 -24.44
N GLY A 62 -33.95 17.14 -23.54
CA GLY A 62 -34.46 18.49 -23.74
C GLY A 62 -33.45 19.58 -24.06
N ALA A 63 -32.17 19.29 -24.14
CA ALA A 63 -31.13 20.26 -24.46
C ALA A 63 -31.12 20.59 -25.98
N PRO A 64 -31.21 21.86 -26.39
CA PRO A 64 -31.10 22.21 -27.81
C PRO A 64 -29.67 21.95 -28.29
N ALA A 65 -29.53 21.24 -29.41
CA ALA A 65 -28.25 20.98 -30.04
C ALA A 65 -27.55 22.27 -30.46
N GLU A 66 -26.41 22.59 -29.86
CA GLU A 66 -25.54 23.64 -30.38
C GLU A 66 -24.96 23.25 -31.74
N PRO A 67 -24.72 24.20 -32.67
CA PRO A 67 -24.25 23.88 -34.01
C PRO A 67 -22.82 23.35 -33.97
N SER A 68 -22.67 22.13 -34.45
CA SER A 68 -21.39 21.41 -34.57
C SER A 68 -20.39 22.17 -35.44
N GLN A 69 -19.26 22.57 -34.88
CA GLN A 69 -18.07 22.93 -35.65
C GLN A 69 -17.60 21.72 -36.44
N GLN A 70 -17.54 21.87 -37.76
CA GLN A 70 -16.98 20.89 -38.67
C GLN A 70 -15.47 20.70 -38.42
N GLY A 71 -15.10 19.61 -37.74
CA GLY A 71 -13.72 19.17 -37.55
C GLY A 71 -13.47 17.88 -38.34
N VAL A 72 -12.59 17.98 -39.30
CA VAL A 72 -11.73 16.96 -39.95
C VAL A 72 -12.27 15.51 -39.98
N ARG A 73 -12.70 15.07 -41.16
CA ARG A 73 -13.01 13.69 -41.51
C ARG A 73 -11.76 12.82 -41.43
N GLY A 74 -11.58 12.09 -40.28
CA GLY A 74 -10.75 10.90 -40.24
C GLY A 74 -11.57 9.69 -40.66
N THR A 75 -11.15 8.99 -41.69
CA THR A 75 -11.71 7.70 -42.14
C THR A 75 -11.35 6.64 -41.11
N GLY A 76 -12.23 6.39 -40.15
CA GLY A 76 -12.09 5.34 -39.13
C GLY A 76 -13.47 4.79 -38.75
N SER A 77 -13.63 3.50 -38.93
CA SER A 77 -14.68 2.56 -38.47
C SER A 77 -15.80 3.17 -37.62
N THR A 78 -16.97 3.43 -38.22
CA THR A 78 -18.20 3.84 -37.53
C THR A 78 -18.97 2.62 -37.04
N GLY A 79 -18.43 1.92 -36.03
CA GLY A 79 -19.25 1.03 -35.16
C GLY A 79 -19.82 1.82 -33.99
N PRO A 80 -20.96 1.42 -33.40
CA PRO A 80 -21.48 2.07 -32.19
C PRO A 80 -20.45 1.88 -31.07
N VAL A 81 -19.77 2.95 -30.68
CA VAL A 81 -18.84 2.94 -29.54
C VAL A 81 -19.71 2.81 -28.29
N ASN A 82 -19.62 1.67 -27.60
CA ASN A 82 -20.24 1.51 -26.29
C ASN A 82 -19.44 2.36 -25.28
N PRO A 83 -20.00 3.46 -24.73
CA PRO A 83 -19.27 4.32 -23.80
C PRO A 83 -18.77 3.61 -22.56
N ARG A 84 -19.36 2.46 -22.22
CA ARG A 84 -18.95 1.61 -21.08
C ARG A 84 -17.65 0.84 -21.31
N LEU A 85 -17.16 0.80 -22.54
CA LEU A 85 -15.89 0.15 -22.92
C LEU A 85 -14.74 1.15 -23.09
N LEU A 86 -15.00 2.45 -22.96
CA LEU A 86 -13.93 3.44 -22.96
C LEU A 86 -13.17 3.36 -21.65
N PRO A 87 -11.83 3.35 -21.70
CA PRO A 87 -11.03 3.37 -20.48
C PRO A 87 -11.17 4.71 -19.72
N ASP A 88 -11.28 4.62 -18.42
CA ASP A 88 -11.07 5.76 -17.53
C ASP A 88 -9.57 6.07 -17.52
N ILE A 89 -9.19 7.27 -17.91
CA ILE A 89 -7.80 7.73 -17.89
C ILE A 89 -7.70 8.87 -16.89
N SER A 90 -6.78 8.73 -15.94
CA SER A 90 -6.48 9.77 -14.95
C SER A 90 -4.98 9.95 -14.78
N ALA A 91 -4.56 11.09 -14.27
CA ALA A 91 -3.17 11.32 -13.90
C ALA A 91 -3.11 11.97 -12.53
N VAL A 92 -2.14 11.56 -11.73
CA VAL A 92 -1.82 12.13 -10.42
C VAL A 92 -0.40 12.67 -10.47
N GLY A 93 -0.21 13.92 -10.09
CA GLY A 93 1.12 14.52 -9.92
C GLY A 93 1.42 14.66 -8.44
N ASP A 94 2.62 14.25 -8.04
CA ASP A 94 3.14 14.35 -6.70
C ASP A 94 4.43 15.17 -6.67
N ILE A 95 4.38 16.33 -6.03
CA ILE A 95 5.49 17.29 -5.93
C ILE A 95 5.92 17.34 -4.48
N VAL A 96 7.22 17.22 -4.24
CA VAL A 96 7.81 17.28 -2.89
C VAL A 96 8.78 18.44 -2.79
N GLY A 97 8.73 19.13 -1.64
CA GLY A 97 9.70 20.13 -1.25
C GLY A 97 10.37 19.73 0.06
N ASP A 98 11.70 19.76 0.10
CA ASP A 98 12.49 19.53 1.30
C ASP A 98 13.10 20.83 1.82
N LEU A 99 12.54 21.35 2.90
CA LEU A 99 12.97 22.57 3.57
C LEU A 99 13.89 22.30 4.77
N THR A 100 14.48 21.10 4.84
CA THR A 100 15.39 20.71 5.92
C THR A 100 16.59 21.64 5.95
N PRO A 101 16.90 22.30 7.10
CA PRO A 101 17.89 23.39 7.15
C PRO A 101 19.33 22.95 6.81
N ARG A 102 19.71 21.71 7.10
CA ARG A 102 21.08 21.22 6.96
C ARG A 102 21.42 20.67 5.56
N GLY A 103 20.46 20.41 4.73
CA GLY A 103 20.62 19.82 3.42
C GLY A 103 19.33 19.12 2.99
N SER A 104 19.20 18.77 1.72
CA SER A 104 18.08 17.93 1.27
C SER A 104 18.20 16.52 1.84
N THR A 105 17.06 15.88 2.08
CA THR A 105 16.97 14.48 2.46
C THR A 105 16.36 13.64 1.34
N GLN A 106 16.17 14.22 0.16
CA GLN A 106 15.77 13.52 -1.05
C GLN A 106 16.96 12.80 -1.66
N GLU A 107 16.72 11.70 -2.35
CA GLU A 107 17.76 10.80 -2.87
C GLU A 107 18.69 11.49 -3.88
N ASP A 108 18.13 12.35 -4.73
CA ASP A 108 18.84 13.12 -5.74
C ASP A 108 19.48 14.42 -5.19
N GLY A 109 19.32 14.73 -3.90
CA GLY A 109 19.78 15.94 -3.25
C GLY A 109 18.99 17.20 -3.61
N SER A 110 17.95 17.12 -4.45
CA SER A 110 17.14 18.28 -4.83
C SER A 110 16.25 18.75 -3.68
N ARG A 111 15.95 20.07 -3.68
CA ARG A 111 15.07 20.67 -2.68
C ARG A 111 13.59 20.67 -3.09
N PHE A 112 13.35 20.69 -4.38
CA PHE A 112 12.02 20.62 -4.97
C PHE A 112 12.08 19.70 -6.16
N GLY A 113 11.19 18.72 -6.20
CA GLY A 113 11.13 17.75 -7.27
C GLY A 113 9.70 17.35 -7.60
N VAL A 114 9.46 17.00 -8.85
CA VAL A 114 8.29 16.22 -9.25
C VAL A 114 8.65 14.77 -8.96
N ARG A 115 8.24 14.30 -7.78
CA ARG A 115 8.59 12.97 -7.31
C ARG A 115 8.01 11.87 -8.20
N GLU A 116 6.75 12.09 -8.66
CA GLU A 116 6.03 11.12 -9.45
C GLU A 116 4.94 11.79 -10.28
N VAL A 117 4.73 11.31 -11.49
CA VAL A 117 3.49 11.50 -12.24
C VAL A 117 2.96 10.14 -12.61
N GLU A 118 1.89 9.71 -11.92
CA GLU A 118 1.23 8.44 -12.21
C GLU A 118 0.12 8.65 -13.23
N VAL A 119 0.04 7.79 -14.26
CA VAL A 119 -1.06 7.72 -15.21
C VAL A 119 -1.78 6.39 -15.03
N ALA A 120 -3.03 6.44 -14.61
CA ALA A 120 -3.89 5.26 -14.49
C ALA A 120 -4.81 5.11 -15.71
N ILE A 121 -4.86 3.89 -16.26
CA ILE A 121 -5.74 3.48 -17.37
C ILE A 121 -6.52 2.28 -16.86
N GLN A 122 -7.83 2.43 -16.70
CA GLN A 122 -8.69 1.43 -16.09
C GLN A 122 -9.92 1.18 -16.95
N ALA A 123 -10.23 -0.09 -17.24
CA ALA A 123 -11.40 -0.44 -18.05
C ALA A 123 -11.96 -1.83 -17.71
N ALA A 124 -13.27 -2.01 -17.91
CA ALA A 124 -13.82 -3.33 -18.11
C ALA A 124 -13.39 -3.84 -19.48
N VAL A 125 -12.73 -4.99 -19.55
CA VAL A 125 -12.34 -5.64 -20.80
C VAL A 125 -13.56 -6.35 -21.39
N ASP A 126 -14.28 -7.06 -20.56
CA ASP A 126 -15.51 -7.76 -20.87
C ASP A 126 -16.34 -7.92 -19.57
N PRO A 127 -17.49 -8.64 -19.56
CA PRO A 127 -18.30 -8.83 -18.35
C PRO A 127 -17.60 -9.58 -17.20
N TYR A 128 -16.49 -10.27 -17.47
CA TYR A 128 -15.79 -11.12 -16.50
C TYR A 128 -14.47 -10.53 -16.03
N PHE A 129 -13.88 -9.64 -16.84
CA PHE A 129 -12.53 -9.14 -16.62
C PHE A 129 -12.46 -7.61 -16.62
N ARG A 130 -11.63 -7.08 -15.73
CA ARG A 130 -11.24 -5.68 -15.67
C ARG A 130 -9.71 -5.59 -15.76
N ALA A 131 -9.21 -4.62 -16.51
CA ALA A 131 -7.79 -4.29 -16.60
C ALA A 131 -7.51 -2.97 -15.87
N ASP A 132 -6.41 -2.95 -15.13
CA ASP A 132 -5.90 -1.78 -14.44
C ASP A 132 -4.40 -1.66 -14.77
N ILE A 133 -3.98 -0.49 -15.29
CA ILE A 133 -2.59 -0.19 -15.65
C ILE A 133 -2.22 1.13 -15.00
N PHE A 134 -1.10 1.15 -14.26
CA PHE A 134 -0.53 2.32 -13.61
C PHE A 134 0.90 2.50 -14.12
N LEU A 135 1.14 3.64 -14.74
CA LEU A 135 2.43 4.03 -15.30
C LEU A 135 2.96 5.19 -14.47
N GLY A 136 4.07 4.99 -13.78
CA GLY A 136 4.78 6.03 -13.06
C GLY A 136 5.88 6.64 -13.91
N VAL A 137 6.00 7.96 -13.85
CA VAL A 137 7.16 8.70 -14.32
C VAL A 137 7.84 9.26 -13.07
N ASN A 138 8.90 8.60 -12.64
CA ASN A 138 9.64 8.96 -11.44
C ASN A 138 10.82 9.84 -11.83
N ASP A 139 11.08 10.88 -11.03
CA ASP A 139 12.20 11.82 -11.21
C ASP A 139 12.37 12.39 -12.62
N LEU A 140 11.27 12.45 -13.40
CA LEU A 140 11.21 12.93 -14.79
C LEU A 140 12.09 12.16 -15.80
N GLU A 141 12.67 11.03 -15.41
CA GLU A 141 13.67 10.32 -16.23
C GLU A 141 13.16 8.98 -16.80
N LYS A 142 12.37 8.24 -16.04
CA LYS A 142 11.98 6.86 -16.42
C LYS A 142 10.47 6.67 -16.35
N ILE A 143 9.92 6.10 -17.42
CA ILE A 143 8.55 5.57 -17.39
C ILE A 143 8.63 4.13 -16.93
N ALA A 144 8.03 3.82 -15.81
CA ALA A 144 7.95 2.47 -15.25
C ALA A 144 6.50 1.97 -15.21
N ILE A 145 6.31 0.67 -15.34
CA ILE A 145 5.03 0.04 -15.06
C ILE A 145 5.01 -0.28 -13.57
N GLU A 146 4.30 0.52 -12.79
CA GLU A 146 4.13 0.26 -11.36
C GLU A 146 3.21 -0.91 -11.13
N GLN A 147 2.05 -0.88 -11.76
CA GLN A 147 1.10 -1.98 -11.75
C GLN A 147 0.49 -2.17 -13.14
N ALA A 148 0.28 -3.43 -13.54
CA ALA A 148 -0.49 -3.80 -14.73
C ALA A 148 -1.07 -5.19 -14.50
N TYR A 149 -2.38 -5.29 -14.29
CA TYR A 149 -3.02 -6.56 -14.02
C TYR A 149 -4.43 -6.65 -14.58
N LEU A 150 -4.83 -7.89 -14.84
CA LEU A 150 -6.17 -8.28 -15.20
C LEU A 150 -6.85 -8.90 -13.98
N THR A 151 -8.04 -8.42 -13.63
CA THR A 151 -8.84 -8.94 -12.52
C THR A 151 -10.05 -9.71 -13.05
N ALA A 152 -10.18 -10.97 -12.64
CA ALA A 152 -11.39 -11.77 -12.83
C ALA A 152 -12.30 -11.55 -11.62
N THR A 153 -13.43 -10.85 -11.81
CA THR A 153 -14.32 -10.40 -10.73
C THR A 153 -15.51 -11.33 -10.49
N ALA A 154 -15.82 -12.24 -11.42
CA ALA A 154 -17.02 -13.08 -11.41
C ALA A 154 -16.71 -14.57 -11.21
N LEU A 155 -15.73 -14.90 -10.39
CA LEU A 155 -15.40 -16.29 -10.09
C LEU A 155 -16.41 -16.92 -9.13
N PRO A 156 -16.77 -18.22 -9.32
CA PRO A 156 -17.70 -18.91 -8.43
C PRO A 156 -17.17 -18.93 -6.98
N GLY A 157 -18.09 -18.94 -6.01
CA GLY A 157 -17.74 -19.08 -4.58
C GLY A 157 -17.17 -17.82 -3.91
N GLY A 158 -17.33 -16.64 -4.54
CA GLY A 158 -16.87 -15.37 -3.98
C GLY A 158 -15.35 -15.17 -4.06
N TYR A 159 -14.72 -15.84 -5.01
CA TYR A 159 -13.30 -15.61 -5.32
C TYR A 159 -13.12 -14.44 -6.29
N GLU A 160 -12.04 -13.71 -6.12
CA GLU A 160 -11.45 -12.77 -7.08
C GLU A 160 -10.04 -13.25 -7.40
N ALA A 161 -9.62 -13.13 -8.65
CA ALA A 161 -8.25 -13.45 -9.05
C ALA A 161 -7.67 -12.33 -9.89
N ARG A 162 -6.38 -12.02 -9.68
CA ARG A 162 -5.60 -11.06 -10.49
C ARG A 162 -4.39 -11.75 -11.07
N ILE A 163 -4.03 -11.39 -12.30
CA ILE A 163 -2.80 -11.83 -12.95
C ILE A 163 -2.09 -10.60 -13.54
N GLY A 164 -0.81 -10.47 -13.25
CA GLY A 164 0.02 -9.35 -13.70
C GLY A 164 0.94 -8.83 -12.61
N ARG A 165 1.34 -7.55 -12.69
CA ARG A 165 2.16 -6.85 -11.70
C ARG A 165 1.25 -6.02 -10.78
N PHE A 166 1.39 -6.19 -9.49
CA PHE A 166 0.55 -5.52 -8.48
C PHE A 166 1.32 -5.29 -7.17
N LEU A 167 0.87 -4.32 -6.37
CA LEU A 167 1.35 -4.13 -5.00
C LEU A 167 1.00 -5.37 -4.16
N MET A 168 2.00 -5.93 -3.48
CA MET A 168 1.83 -7.16 -2.70
C MET A 168 0.94 -6.91 -1.48
N PRO A 169 -0.01 -7.81 -1.17
CA PRO A 169 -0.93 -7.65 -0.04
C PRO A 169 -0.23 -7.99 1.30
N VAL A 170 0.76 -7.19 1.68
CA VAL A 170 1.53 -7.31 2.92
C VAL A 170 1.41 -6.02 3.70
N GLY A 171 0.86 -6.12 4.92
CA GLY A 171 0.56 -4.95 5.71
C GLY A 171 -0.55 -4.07 5.12
N LYS A 172 -0.80 -2.94 5.74
CA LYS A 172 -1.83 -1.99 5.31
C LYS A 172 -1.28 -0.94 4.36
N GLN A 173 -0.13 -0.34 4.70
CA GLN A 173 0.43 0.77 3.93
C GLN A 173 0.98 0.32 2.57
N ASN A 174 1.53 -0.88 2.46
CA ASN A 174 2.06 -1.39 1.19
C ASN A 174 1.01 -1.53 0.09
N THR A 175 -0.27 -1.47 0.41
CA THR A 175 -1.36 -1.56 -0.59
C THR A 175 -1.85 -0.19 -1.08
N ALA A 176 -1.28 0.90 -0.57
CA ALA A 176 -1.58 2.27 -0.97
C ALA A 176 -0.45 2.82 -1.85
N HIS A 177 -0.77 3.66 -2.83
CA HIS A 177 0.23 4.41 -3.58
C HIS A 177 0.83 5.53 -2.71
N ARG A 178 2.05 5.96 -3.04
CA ARG A 178 2.79 6.95 -2.26
C ARG A 178 2.05 8.29 -2.13
N HIS A 179 1.40 8.74 -3.19
CA HIS A 179 0.61 9.97 -3.20
C HIS A 179 -0.69 9.90 -2.38
N ASP A 180 -1.18 8.68 -2.06
CA ASP A 180 -2.38 8.46 -1.24
C ASP A 180 -2.11 8.40 0.26
N LEU A 181 -0.84 8.32 0.65
CA LEU A 181 -0.47 8.24 2.05
C LEU A 181 -0.97 9.44 2.86
N HIS A 182 -1.24 9.20 4.16
CA HIS A 182 -1.54 10.25 5.14
C HIS A 182 -0.28 10.94 5.70
N THR A 183 0.89 10.58 5.17
CA THR A 183 2.19 11.20 5.46
C THR A 183 2.94 11.39 4.15
N VAL A 184 3.89 12.30 4.10
CA VAL A 184 4.65 12.58 2.87
C VAL A 184 5.40 11.35 2.35
N GLU A 185 5.82 10.47 3.27
CA GLU A 185 6.55 9.25 2.95
C GLU A 185 6.01 8.04 3.71
N TYR A 186 6.26 6.85 3.17
CA TYR A 186 6.00 5.61 3.89
C TYR A 186 6.67 5.59 5.28
N PRO A 187 6.08 4.88 6.25
CA PRO A 187 6.75 4.59 7.51
C PRO A 187 8.10 3.92 7.32
N TRP A 188 9.04 4.19 8.22
CA TRP A 188 10.41 3.67 8.13
C TRP A 188 10.51 2.15 8.07
N VAL A 189 9.59 1.43 8.74
CA VAL A 189 9.55 -0.04 8.68
C VAL A 189 9.15 -0.54 7.29
N ILE A 190 8.22 0.13 6.61
CA ILE A 190 7.79 -0.20 5.25
C ILE A 190 8.96 0.05 4.29
N ARG A 191 9.53 1.25 4.29
CA ARG A 191 10.68 1.61 3.45
C ARG A 191 11.84 0.63 3.63
N SER A 192 12.15 0.28 4.88
CA SER A 192 13.29 -0.59 5.20
C SER A 192 13.10 -2.06 4.81
N PHE A 193 11.87 -2.58 4.86
CA PHE A 193 11.60 -4.01 4.64
C PHE A 193 10.98 -4.30 3.27
N LEU A 194 10.22 -3.36 2.73
CA LEU A 194 9.45 -3.57 1.50
C LEU A 194 9.92 -2.68 0.34
N GLY A 195 10.72 -1.64 0.62
CA GLY A 195 11.23 -0.70 -0.36
C GLY A 195 10.59 0.69 -0.25
N ASP A 196 11.25 1.69 -0.85
CA ASP A 196 10.81 3.10 -0.78
C ASP A 196 9.53 3.37 -1.57
N GLU A 197 9.24 2.56 -2.59
CA GLU A 197 8.00 2.62 -3.39
C GLU A 197 7.01 1.50 -3.03
N GLY A 198 7.29 0.75 -1.95
CA GLY A 198 6.54 -0.43 -1.56
C GLY A 198 6.91 -1.67 -2.36
N LEU A 199 6.38 -2.80 -1.94
CA LEU A 199 6.69 -4.11 -2.49
C LEU A 199 5.70 -4.48 -3.59
N THR A 200 6.17 -4.62 -4.80
CA THR A 200 5.41 -5.14 -5.95
C THR A 200 5.79 -6.57 -6.27
N GLY A 201 4.92 -7.27 -6.99
CA GLY A 201 5.18 -8.61 -7.51
C GLY A 201 4.46 -8.85 -8.82
N THR A 202 5.05 -9.66 -9.72
CA THR A 202 4.42 -10.08 -10.96
C THR A 202 4.03 -11.54 -10.86
N GLY A 203 2.74 -11.85 -10.98
CA GLY A 203 2.26 -13.22 -10.80
C GLY A 203 0.75 -13.32 -10.69
N ILE A 204 0.28 -14.20 -9.81
CA ILE A 204 -1.13 -14.48 -9.58
C ILE A 204 -1.47 -14.15 -8.14
N HIS A 205 -2.57 -13.44 -7.95
CA HIS A 205 -3.20 -13.15 -6.67
C HIS A 205 -4.61 -13.70 -6.65
N VAL A 206 -5.02 -14.29 -5.54
CA VAL A 206 -6.38 -14.78 -5.32
C VAL A 206 -6.86 -14.27 -3.98
N SER A 207 -8.08 -13.76 -3.93
CA SER A 207 -8.75 -13.40 -2.70
C SER A 207 -10.13 -14.03 -2.59
N ARG A 208 -10.61 -14.18 -1.36
CA ARG A 208 -11.97 -14.64 -1.07
C ARG A 208 -12.50 -13.93 0.17
N ILE A 209 -13.70 -13.38 0.01
CA ILE A 209 -14.46 -12.78 1.10
C ILE A 209 -15.40 -13.83 1.68
N PHE A 210 -15.52 -13.89 3.00
CA PHE A 210 -16.42 -14.77 3.73
C PHE A 210 -16.79 -14.19 5.10
N ALA A 211 -17.85 -14.67 5.70
CA ALA A 211 -18.35 -14.19 7.00
C ALA A 211 -18.86 -15.33 7.88
N PRO A 212 -18.05 -16.37 8.19
CA PRO A 212 -18.51 -17.56 8.91
C PRO A 212 -18.88 -17.27 10.36
N PHE A 213 -18.38 -16.19 10.94
CA PHE A 213 -18.59 -15.80 12.33
C PHE A 213 -19.44 -14.54 12.49
N GLY A 214 -20.14 -14.10 11.41
CA GLY A 214 -21.00 -12.92 11.45
C GLY A 214 -20.25 -11.59 11.29
N PHE A 215 -18.95 -11.61 11.00
CA PHE A 215 -18.15 -10.44 10.63
C PHE A 215 -17.37 -10.69 9.34
N TYR A 216 -16.94 -9.62 8.70
CA TYR A 216 -16.21 -9.68 7.43
C TYR A 216 -14.81 -10.26 7.63
N GLN A 217 -14.48 -11.25 6.83
CA GLN A 217 -13.14 -11.82 6.70
C GLN A 217 -12.75 -11.93 5.24
N GLU A 218 -11.48 -11.72 4.95
CA GLU A 218 -10.91 -11.89 3.62
C GLU A 218 -9.57 -12.63 3.74
N ILE A 219 -9.44 -13.72 2.99
CA ILE A 219 -8.17 -14.41 2.79
C ILE A 219 -7.63 -14.00 1.43
N GLN A 220 -6.36 -13.64 1.41
CA GLN A 220 -5.61 -13.27 0.22
C GLN A 220 -4.37 -14.15 0.14
N ALA A 221 -4.02 -14.61 -1.07
CA ALA A 221 -2.79 -15.35 -1.33
C ALA A 221 -2.22 -14.97 -2.68
N SER A 222 -0.89 -14.90 -2.79
CA SER A 222 -0.22 -14.60 -4.05
C SER A 222 0.97 -15.52 -4.29
N VAL A 223 1.21 -15.79 -5.56
CA VAL A 223 2.43 -16.43 -6.07
C VAL A 223 3.00 -15.52 -7.13
N VAL A 224 4.24 -15.05 -6.93
CA VAL A 224 4.89 -14.08 -7.82
C VAL A 224 6.26 -14.57 -8.27
N ASP A 225 6.63 -14.18 -9.47
CA ASP A 225 7.90 -14.52 -10.07
C ASP A 225 9.07 -13.79 -9.39
N ARG A 226 8.90 -12.49 -9.12
CA ARG A 226 9.87 -11.65 -8.45
C ARG A 226 9.33 -11.17 -7.11
N PHE A 227 10.24 -11.09 -6.18
CA PHE A 227 10.01 -10.60 -4.84
C PHE A 227 10.66 -9.21 -4.70
N GLY A 228 9.88 -8.18 -4.98
CA GLY A 228 10.36 -6.81 -4.98
C GLY A 228 11.30 -6.51 -6.15
N GLU A 229 11.99 -5.41 -6.06
CA GLU A 229 13.05 -5.05 -7.02
C GLU A 229 14.37 -5.68 -6.59
N ASP A 230 15.13 -6.17 -7.57
CA ASP A 230 16.53 -6.50 -7.34
C ASP A 230 17.29 -5.20 -7.03
N ALA A 231 18.34 -5.26 -6.21
CA ALA A 231 19.20 -4.11 -6.00
C ALA A 231 19.66 -3.57 -7.36
N GLU A 232 19.60 -2.26 -7.56
CA GLU A 232 19.86 -1.64 -8.85
C GLU A 232 21.24 -2.05 -9.39
N GLY A 233 21.27 -2.49 -10.64
CA GLY A 233 22.49 -2.96 -11.29
C GLY A 233 22.99 -4.35 -10.88
N VAL A 234 22.38 -5.02 -9.90
CA VAL A 234 22.82 -6.34 -9.43
C VAL A 234 22.32 -7.44 -10.39
N ARG A 235 23.23 -8.20 -10.95
CA ARG A 235 22.93 -9.39 -11.75
C ARG A 235 23.22 -10.64 -10.92
N THR A 236 22.28 -11.58 -10.89
CA THR A 236 22.54 -12.91 -10.32
C THR A 236 23.15 -13.83 -11.37
N THR A 237 24.12 -14.64 -10.98
CA THR A 237 24.70 -15.68 -11.84
C THR A 237 23.70 -16.78 -12.16
N GLU A 238 22.72 -17.00 -11.26
CA GLU A 238 21.57 -17.87 -11.51
C GLU A 238 20.27 -17.08 -11.44
N PRO A 239 19.27 -17.39 -12.30
CA PRO A 239 17.92 -16.83 -12.18
C PRO A 239 17.34 -17.13 -10.80
N VAL A 240 16.87 -16.09 -10.09
CA VAL A 240 16.30 -16.17 -8.74
C VAL A 240 15.13 -17.16 -8.69
N ASN A 241 14.37 -17.23 -9.75
CA ASN A 241 13.07 -17.91 -9.88
C ASN A 241 13.08 -19.13 -10.82
N LYS A 242 14.24 -19.66 -11.19
CA LYS A 242 14.37 -20.81 -12.10
C LYS A 242 13.58 -22.06 -11.66
N LYS A 243 13.33 -22.19 -10.34
CA LYS A 243 12.56 -23.29 -9.74
C LYS A 243 11.37 -22.69 -8.96
N LEU A 244 10.29 -23.46 -8.76
CA LEU A 244 9.17 -23.04 -7.93
C LEU A 244 9.60 -22.56 -6.53
N SER A 245 10.67 -23.13 -5.97
CA SER A 245 11.25 -22.70 -4.68
C SER A 245 11.89 -21.30 -4.73
N GLY A 246 12.10 -20.73 -5.91
CA GLY A 246 12.58 -19.35 -6.12
C GLY A 246 11.46 -18.33 -6.18
N LEU A 247 10.20 -18.76 -6.37
CA LEU A 247 9.06 -17.86 -6.42
C LEU A 247 8.81 -17.20 -5.07
N GLY A 248 8.17 -16.03 -5.12
CA GLY A 248 7.64 -15.34 -3.94
C GLY A 248 6.23 -15.82 -3.62
N TYR A 249 5.94 -15.97 -2.34
CA TYR A 249 4.63 -16.40 -1.83
C TYR A 249 4.17 -15.42 -0.76
N SER A 250 2.91 -15.00 -0.82
CA SER A 250 2.30 -14.20 0.23
C SER A 250 0.97 -14.77 0.67
N ALA A 251 0.63 -14.49 1.93
CA ALA A 251 -0.70 -14.74 2.48
C ALA A 251 -1.10 -13.59 3.40
N ARG A 252 -2.36 -13.21 3.39
CA ARG A 252 -2.96 -12.22 4.30
C ARG A 252 -4.34 -12.66 4.73
N LEU A 253 -4.65 -12.48 6.02
CA LEU A 253 -5.98 -12.60 6.59
C LEU A 253 -6.39 -11.23 7.11
N ARG A 254 -7.49 -10.68 6.58
CA ARG A 254 -8.11 -9.43 7.02
C ARG A 254 -9.39 -9.74 7.77
N ASN A 255 -9.60 -9.04 8.87
CA ASN A 255 -10.83 -9.10 9.65
C ASN A 255 -11.32 -7.67 9.88
N TYR A 256 -12.64 -7.48 9.79
CA TYR A 256 -13.26 -6.19 9.95
C TYR A 256 -14.51 -6.32 10.80
N TRP A 257 -14.67 -5.40 11.77
CA TRP A 257 -15.82 -5.33 12.66
C TRP A 257 -16.34 -3.89 12.74
N ASP A 258 -17.65 -3.75 12.64
CA ASP A 258 -18.34 -2.54 13.05
C ASP A 258 -18.53 -2.57 14.57
N LEU A 259 -17.91 -1.62 15.27
CA LEU A 259 -18.09 -1.44 16.73
C LEU A 259 -19.35 -0.65 17.03
N SER A 260 -19.71 0.27 16.13
CA SER A 260 -20.92 1.10 16.16
C SER A 260 -21.20 1.62 14.75
N GLU A 261 -22.35 2.29 14.58
CA GLU A 261 -22.66 2.99 13.32
C GLU A 261 -21.65 4.08 12.91
N ALA A 262 -20.83 4.52 13.87
CA ALA A 262 -19.84 5.57 13.67
C ALA A 262 -18.39 5.08 13.72
N SER A 263 -18.15 3.81 14.04
CA SER A 263 -16.78 3.33 14.25
C SER A 263 -16.60 1.87 13.85
N ASN A 264 -15.43 1.58 13.30
CA ASN A 264 -15.03 0.23 12.92
C ASN A 264 -13.57 -0.05 13.26
N VAL A 265 -13.24 -1.33 13.30
CA VAL A 265 -11.90 -1.86 13.50
C VAL A 265 -11.55 -2.84 12.39
N GLU A 266 -10.35 -2.74 11.88
CA GLU A 266 -9.73 -3.73 11.00
C GLU A 266 -8.48 -4.28 11.70
N LEU A 267 -8.33 -5.59 11.69
CA LEU A 267 -7.15 -6.29 12.18
C LEU A 267 -6.74 -7.32 11.14
N SER A 268 -5.48 -7.26 10.72
CA SER A 268 -4.98 -8.19 9.72
C SER A 268 -3.64 -8.78 10.12
N ALA A 269 -3.34 -9.95 9.59
CA ALA A 269 -2.02 -10.57 9.66
C ALA A 269 -1.57 -10.95 8.25
N SER A 270 -0.30 -10.76 7.97
CA SER A 270 0.28 -11.04 6.65
C SER A 270 1.67 -11.67 6.76
N ALA A 271 2.03 -12.42 5.74
CA ALA A 271 3.36 -12.98 5.58
C ALA A 271 3.73 -13.01 4.11
N ILE A 272 5.00 -12.77 3.82
CA ILE A 272 5.58 -12.94 2.50
C ILE A 272 6.96 -13.57 2.62
N THR A 273 7.32 -14.45 1.69
CA THR A 273 8.64 -15.06 1.59
C THR A 273 9.03 -15.22 0.13
N GLY A 274 10.31 -15.01 -0.17
CA GLY A 274 10.84 -15.17 -1.53
C GLY A 274 12.34 -14.96 -1.56
N ARG A 275 12.89 -15.04 -2.76
CA ARG A 275 14.32 -14.79 -3.02
C ARG A 275 14.47 -13.57 -3.90
N LYS A 276 15.46 -12.75 -3.62
CA LYS A 276 15.85 -11.62 -4.46
C LYS A 276 17.37 -11.54 -4.60
N ALA A 277 17.82 -10.84 -5.63
CA ALA A 277 19.24 -10.57 -5.81
C ALA A 277 19.75 -9.65 -4.69
N GLN A 278 20.82 -10.07 -4.04
CA GLN A 278 21.53 -9.31 -3.02
C GLN A 278 22.99 -9.17 -3.41
N PRO A 279 23.64 -8.03 -3.14
CA PRO A 279 25.00 -7.78 -3.55
C PRO A 279 25.99 -8.73 -2.87
N MET A 280 27.08 -9.01 -3.57
CA MET A 280 28.23 -9.75 -3.07
C MET A 280 29.42 -8.79 -2.93
N GLU A 281 30.14 -8.87 -1.84
CA GLU A 281 31.39 -8.15 -1.65
C GLU A 281 32.59 -9.09 -1.84
N CYS A 282 33.67 -8.55 -2.40
CA CYS A 282 34.94 -9.24 -2.42
C CYS A 282 35.57 -9.25 -1.02
N ALA A 283 35.90 -10.43 -0.50
CA ALA A 283 36.49 -10.58 0.81
C ALA A 283 37.99 -10.17 0.88
N LEU A 284 38.59 -9.88 -0.26
CA LEU A 284 39.99 -9.41 -0.34
C LEU A 284 40.00 -7.90 -0.03
N SER A 285 40.62 -7.52 1.08
CA SER A 285 40.78 -6.12 1.45
C SER A 285 41.74 -5.39 0.50
N GLY A 286 41.25 -4.29 -0.07
CA GLY A 286 41.98 -3.41 -0.99
C GLY A 286 41.70 -3.73 -2.45
N SER A 287 41.70 -2.73 -3.27
CA SER A 287 41.52 -2.54 -4.72
C SER A 287 41.72 -3.69 -5.72
N LEU A 288 41.73 -4.91 -5.32
CA LEU A 288 42.04 -6.05 -6.14
C LEU A 288 40.93 -7.12 -6.15
N CYS A 289 39.70 -6.68 -6.39
CA CYS A 289 38.79 -7.64 -7.02
C CYS A 289 39.14 -7.72 -8.49
N PRO A 290 39.65 -8.87 -8.95
CA PRO A 290 40.18 -9.03 -10.30
C PRO A 290 39.10 -9.08 -11.41
N ILE A 291 37.86 -8.74 -11.08
CA ILE A 291 36.73 -8.80 -12.02
C ILE A 291 36.12 -7.41 -12.06
N ASP A 292 36.35 -6.71 -13.17
CA ASP A 292 35.65 -5.46 -13.48
C ASP A 292 34.13 -5.72 -13.53
N GLY A 293 33.34 -4.91 -12.81
CA GLY A 293 31.88 -5.02 -12.76
C GLY A 293 31.34 -5.96 -11.68
N LEU A 294 32.11 -6.25 -10.65
CA LEU A 294 31.73 -7.14 -9.56
C LEU A 294 30.68 -6.55 -8.62
N ASP A 295 30.60 -5.22 -8.52
CA ASP A 295 29.53 -4.53 -7.79
C ASP A 295 28.13 -4.83 -8.35
N SER A 296 28.10 -5.44 -9.56
CA SER A 296 26.86 -5.87 -10.23
C SER A 296 26.51 -7.35 -10.04
N VAL A 297 27.32 -8.12 -9.30
CA VAL A 297 27.06 -9.56 -9.08
C VAL A 297 26.36 -9.77 -7.76
N GLY A 298 25.29 -10.55 -7.80
CA GLY A 298 24.48 -10.84 -6.62
C GLY A 298 24.21 -12.33 -6.43
N VAL A 299 23.75 -12.66 -5.26
CA VAL A 299 23.28 -13.99 -4.89
C VAL A 299 21.78 -13.95 -4.55
N ALA A 300 21.07 -15.02 -4.92
CA ALA A 300 19.65 -15.15 -4.60
C ALA A 300 19.46 -15.49 -3.11
N ALA A 301 19.27 -14.48 -2.28
CA ALA A 301 19.05 -14.64 -0.84
C ALA A 301 17.55 -14.68 -0.49
N ARG A 302 17.16 -15.49 0.48
CA ARG A 302 15.79 -15.58 0.96
C ARG A 302 15.49 -14.49 1.97
N GLN A 303 14.37 -13.84 1.79
CA GLN A 303 13.79 -12.89 2.73
C GLN A 303 12.37 -13.32 3.11
N THR A 304 12.02 -13.20 4.37
CA THR A 304 10.66 -13.41 4.87
C THR A 304 10.26 -12.19 5.70
N VAL A 305 9.08 -11.64 5.44
CA VAL A 305 8.49 -10.58 6.25
C VAL A 305 7.15 -11.07 6.76
N VAL A 306 6.93 -10.95 8.07
CA VAL A 306 5.64 -11.21 8.72
C VAL A 306 5.19 -9.93 9.41
N GLY A 307 3.88 -9.67 9.41
CA GLY A 307 3.33 -8.44 9.99
C GLY A 307 1.91 -8.61 10.50
N VAL A 308 1.55 -7.69 11.37
CA VAL A 308 0.18 -7.51 11.89
C VAL A 308 -0.15 -6.02 11.77
N ASP A 309 -1.31 -5.72 11.22
CA ASP A 309 -1.80 -4.36 11.11
C ASP A 309 -3.15 -4.19 11.82
N PHE A 310 -3.34 -3.01 12.39
CA PHE A 310 -4.53 -2.59 13.09
C PHE A 310 -4.96 -1.21 12.60
N THR A 311 -6.26 -1.03 12.33
CA THR A 311 -6.83 0.26 11.98
C THR A 311 -8.15 0.45 12.73
N TYR A 312 -8.26 1.53 13.46
CA TYR A 312 -9.51 2.04 14.03
C TYR A 312 -9.95 3.28 13.27
N ARG A 313 -11.22 3.32 12.86
CA ARG A 313 -11.82 4.47 12.19
C ARG A 313 -13.06 4.90 12.96
N TRP A 314 -13.17 6.21 13.16
CA TRP A 314 -14.36 6.85 13.70
C TRP A 314 -14.82 7.98 12.79
N ARG A 315 -16.10 7.99 12.46
CA ARG A 315 -16.73 9.00 11.63
C ARG A 315 -18.20 9.16 12.06
N PRO A 316 -18.56 10.21 12.82
CA PRO A 316 -19.91 10.38 13.35
C PRO A 316 -20.91 10.64 12.22
N LEU A 317 -22.11 10.04 12.30
CA LEU A 317 -23.12 10.10 11.25
C LEU A 317 -23.55 11.53 10.88
N GLN A 318 -23.80 12.38 11.90
CA GLN A 318 -24.28 13.74 11.67
C GLN A 318 -23.18 14.76 11.35
N GLN A 319 -21.92 14.47 11.65
CA GLN A 319 -20.78 15.38 11.48
C GLN A 319 -19.65 14.77 10.66
N GLY A 320 -19.88 13.68 9.96
CA GLY A 320 -18.86 12.93 9.24
C GLY A 320 -18.20 13.70 8.09
N LEU A 321 -18.75 14.82 7.66
CA LEU A 321 -18.09 15.73 6.70
C LEU A 321 -17.05 16.65 7.36
N TYR A 322 -17.09 16.81 8.68
CA TYR A 322 -16.28 17.78 9.41
C TYR A 322 -15.41 17.15 10.47
N LYS A 323 -15.71 15.91 10.87
CA LYS A 323 -15.00 15.20 11.92
C LYS A 323 -14.79 13.75 11.54
N SER A 324 -13.56 13.30 11.62
CA SER A 324 -13.20 11.90 11.53
C SER A 324 -11.90 11.67 12.30
N PHE A 325 -11.68 10.44 12.72
CA PHE A 325 -10.45 10.03 13.37
C PHE A 325 -10.02 8.68 12.83
N ILE A 326 -8.73 8.54 12.55
CA ILE A 326 -8.09 7.29 12.16
C ILE A 326 -6.90 7.08 13.09
N LEU A 327 -6.83 5.89 13.69
CA LEU A 327 -5.65 5.36 14.36
C LEU A 327 -5.22 4.11 13.62
N GLN A 328 -3.99 4.08 13.13
CA GLN A 328 -3.43 2.93 12.44
C GLN A 328 -2.08 2.58 13.04
N ALA A 329 -1.84 1.29 13.21
CA ALA A 329 -0.58 0.75 13.66
C ALA A 329 -0.23 -0.49 12.85
N GLU A 330 1.04 -0.71 12.60
CA GLU A 330 1.54 -1.89 11.93
C GLU A 330 2.88 -2.29 12.53
N TRP A 331 3.03 -3.57 12.84
CA TRP A 331 4.27 -4.17 13.28
C TRP A 331 4.73 -5.21 12.28
N MET A 332 6.01 -5.18 11.96
CA MET A 332 6.62 -6.14 11.03
C MET A 332 7.91 -6.73 11.58
N ARG A 333 8.19 -7.94 11.16
CA ARG A 333 9.48 -8.61 11.36
C ARG A 333 10.00 -9.15 10.05
N GLN A 334 11.22 -8.74 9.71
CA GLN A 334 11.99 -9.23 8.58
C GLN A 334 12.98 -10.28 9.06
N ILE A 335 13.08 -11.37 8.33
CA ILE A 335 14.02 -12.47 8.56
C ILE A 335 14.76 -12.70 7.25
N ASN A 336 16.08 -12.57 7.27
CA ASN A 336 16.94 -12.73 6.11
C ASN A 336 17.78 -14.01 6.22
N GLU A 337 18.12 -14.59 5.09
CA GLU A 337 19.03 -15.73 5.02
C GLU A 337 20.42 -15.31 5.50
N ASP A 338 21.01 -16.08 6.41
CA ASP A 338 22.27 -15.72 7.06
C ASP A 338 23.50 -16.01 6.17
N ASP A 339 23.45 -17.10 5.43
CA ASP A 339 24.59 -17.57 4.63
C ASP A 339 24.09 -18.26 3.34
N PRO A 340 23.64 -17.48 2.36
CA PRO A 340 23.27 -18.01 1.06
C PRO A 340 24.53 -18.56 0.37
N ARG A 341 24.39 -19.69 -0.33
CA ARG A 341 25.50 -20.31 -1.04
C ARG A 341 26.02 -19.39 -2.15
N VAL A 342 27.32 -19.16 -2.12
CA VAL A 342 28.03 -18.47 -3.21
C VAL A 342 27.99 -19.36 -4.45
N PRO A 343 27.63 -18.84 -5.63
CA PRO A 343 27.69 -19.58 -6.87
C PRO A 343 29.10 -20.17 -7.11
N PRO A 344 29.21 -21.40 -7.68
CA PRO A 344 30.50 -22.03 -7.90
C PRO A 344 31.50 -21.21 -8.71
N GLU A 345 30.99 -20.39 -9.64
CA GLU A 345 31.78 -19.50 -10.49
C GLU A 345 32.52 -18.42 -9.70
N LEU A 346 31.94 -17.99 -8.57
CA LEU A 346 32.50 -16.95 -7.71
C LEU A 346 33.32 -17.51 -6.54
N ASN A 347 33.23 -18.81 -6.27
CA ASN A 347 33.85 -19.43 -5.10
C ASN A 347 35.39 -19.38 -5.10
N THR A 348 36.01 -19.13 -6.26
CA THR A 348 37.47 -19.01 -6.41
C THR A 348 38.01 -17.69 -5.86
N TYR A 349 37.16 -16.67 -5.65
CA TYR A 349 37.59 -15.32 -5.27
C TYR A 349 37.25 -14.93 -3.83
N GLN A 350 36.79 -15.85 -3.01
CA GLN A 350 36.43 -15.60 -1.60
C GLN A 350 35.38 -14.45 -1.44
N PHE A 351 34.33 -14.49 -2.23
CA PHE A 351 33.21 -13.56 -2.07
C PHE A 351 32.41 -13.85 -0.83
N ARG A 352 31.89 -12.80 -0.23
CA ARG A 352 30.95 -12.89 0.88
C ARG A 352 29.63 -12.21 0.52
N TYR A 353 28.57 -12.71 1.11
CA TYR A 353 27.26 -12.09 1.05
C TYR A 353 27.27 -10.73 1.77
N ALA A 354 26.91 -9.67 1.05
CA ALA A 354 26.87 -8.30 1.55
C ALA A 354 25.47 -7.83 1.97
N GLY A 355 24.43 -8.59 1.65
CA GLY A 355 23.06 -8.26 2.01
C GLY A 355 22.76 -8.38 3.51
N PRO A 356 21.62 -7.88 3.96
CA PRO A 356 21.21 -7.92 5.36
C PRO A 356 21.05 -9.37 5.84
N ARG A 357 21.47 -9.66 7.08
CA ARG A 357 21.39 -10.96 7.72
C ARG A 357 20.58 -10.90 9.01
N GLY A 358 20.19 -12.09 9.47
CA GLY A 358 19.48 -12.21 10.74
C GLY A 358 18.05 -11.66 10.66
N SER A 359 17.53 -11.18 11.78
CA SER A 359 16.17 -10.67 11.87
C SER A 359 16.12 -9.26 12.46
N ARG A 360 15.23 -8.46 11.94
CA ARG A 360 14.89 -7.12 12.44
C ARG A 360 13.39 -7.03 12.64
N SER A 361 12.95 -6.17 13.54
CA SER A 361 11.54 -5.82 13.69
C SER A 361 11.38 -4.32 13.78
N GLY A 362 10.23 -3.85 13.37
CA GLY A 362 9.89 -2.46 13.48
C GLY A 362 8.38 -2.28 13.53
N PHE A 363 7.96 -1.09 13.86
CA PHE A 363 6.56 -0.70 13.86
C PHE A 363 6.40 0.78 13.56
N TYR A 364 5.22 1.14 13.13
CA TYR A 364 4.75 2.51 13.18
C TYR A 364 3.35 2.56 13.78
N THR A 365 3.00 3.73 14.27
CA THR A 365 1.62 4.09 14.59
C THR A 365 1.39 5.54 14.21
N PHE A 366 0.25 5.83 13.57
CA PHE A 366 -0.16 7.20 13.35
C PHE A 366 -1.60 7.42 13.78
N ALA A 367 -1.89 8.64 14.19
CA ALA A 367 -3.22 9.14 14.46
C ALA A 367 -3.47 10.36 13.56
N ARG A 368 -4.66 10.43 12.96
CA ARG A 368 -5.11 11.52 12.11
C ARG A 368 -6.49 11.97 12.53
N TYR A 369 -6.68 13.26 12.76
CA TYR A 369 -7.94 13.87 13.16
C TYR A 369 -8.36 14.96 12.18
N GLN A 370 -9.61 14.95 11.78
CA GLN A 370 -10.22 15.98 10.92
C GLN A 370 -10.69 17.16 11.77
N LEU A 371 -10.08 18.32 11.56
CA LEU A 371 -10.42 19.57 12.25
C LEU A 371 -11.58 20.30 11.59
N THR A 372 -11.58 20.32 10.26
CA THR A 372 -12.63 20.94 9.43
C THR A 372 -12.90 20.07 8.20
N ARG A 373 -13.82 20.48 7.35
CA ARG A 373 -14.09 19.77 6.08
C ARG A 373 -12.84 19.50 5.23
N ARG A 374 -11.82 20.37 5.33
CA ARG A 374 -10.65 20.37 4.45
C ARG A 374 -9.30 20.27 5.18
N LEU A 375 -9.31 20.34 6.51
CA LEU A 375 -8.08 20.41 7.29
C LEU A 375 -8.00 19.24 8.26
N TYR A 376 -6.85 18.55 8.22
CA TYR A 376 -6.53 17.44 9.09
C TYR A 376 -5.18 17.68 9.78
N ILE A 377 -5.05 17.15 10.97
CA ILE A 377 -3.79 17.12 11.72
C ILE A 377 -3.49 15.67 12.09
N GLY A 378 -2.23 15.31 12.08
CA GLY A 378 -1.81 13.98 12.51
C GLY A 378 -0.42 13.94 13.07
N ALA A 379 -0.11 12.81 13.69
CA ALA A 379 1.21 12.50 14.21
C ALA A 379 1.51 11.02 13.95
N ARG A 380 2.81 10.71 13.75
CA ARG A 380 3.31 9.34 13.55
C ARG A 380 4.53 9.10 14.41
N VAL A 381 4.63 7.90 14.94
CA VAL A 381 5.83 7.38 15.61
C VAL A 381 6.26 6.13 14.86
N ASP A 382 7.55 6.06 14.54
CA ASP A 382 8.20 4.94 13.89
C ASP A 382 9.31 4.38 14.78
N HIS A 383 9.47 3.07 14.76
CA HIS A 383 10.58 2.38 15.39
C HIS A 383 11.09 1.28 14.46
N LEU A 384 12.39 1.25 14.23
CA LEU A 384 13.08 0.18 13.53
C LEU A 384 14.19 -0.36 14.44
N GLY A 385 14.10 -1.62 14.82
CA GLY A 385 15.07 -2.29 15.67
C GLY A 385 16.37 -2.59 14.94
N ALA A 386 17.45 -2.76 15.68
CA ALA A 386 18.71 -3.24 15.15
C ALA A 386 18.59 -4.70 14.66
N SER A 387 19.49 -5.12 13.77
CA SER A 387 19.59 -6.52 13.35
C SER A 387 19.90 -7.42 14.56
N SER A 388 19.38 -8.65 14.54
CA SER A 388 19.73 -9.67 15.53
C SER A 388 21.18 -10.17 15.39
N ARG A 389 21.82 -9.87 14.26
CA ARG A 389 23.24 -10.08 14.02
C ARG A 389 23.95 -8.75 13.83
N ASP A 390 25.12 -8.63 14.43
CA ASP A 390 26.00 -7.47 14.22
C ASP A 390 26.79 -7.69 12.93
N ASP A 391 26.10 -7.46 11.81
CA ASP A 391 26.67 -7.56 10.47
C ASP A 391 27.02 -6.17 9.88
N GLY A 392 26.91 -5.13 10.69
CA GLY A 392 27.14 -3.76 10.27
C GLY A 392 26.04 -3.15 9.41
N THR A 393 24.98 -3.90 9.05
CA THR A 393 23.93 -3.46 8.12
C THR A 393 22.74 -2.79 8.79
N GLY A 394 22.67 -2.69 10.12
CA GLY A 394 21.48 -2.15 10.73
C GLY A 394 21.57 -1.70 12.17
N GLY A 395 21.65 -0.40 12.38
CA GLY A 395 21.32 0.22 13.66
C GLY A 395 19.82 0.27 13.91
N SER A 396 19.42 0.79 15.09
CA SER A 396 18.03 1.14 15.39
C SER A 396 17.72 2.57 14.96
N LEU A 397 16.46 2.81 14.59
CA LEU A 397 15.94 4.14 14.27
C LEU A 397 14.65 4.37 15.04
N ASN A 398 14.50 5.57 15.59
CA ASN A 398 13.22 6.08 16.09
C ASN A 398 12.92 7.39 15.37
N ALA A 399 11.67 7.55 14.89
CA ALA A 399 11.21 8.78 14.30
C ALA A 399 9.88 9.22 14.93
N GLN A 400 9.70 10.54 15.02
CA GLN A 400 8.48 11.17 15.49
C GLN A 400 8.12 12.25 14.49
N SER A 401 6.91 12.17 13.94
CA SER A 401 6.44 13.12 12.93
C SER A 401 5.14 13.77 13.37
N ALA A 402 5.00 15.04 13.00
CA ALA A 402 3.71 15.75 13.06
C ALA A 402 3.43 16.32 11.68
N TYR A 403 2.17 16.29 11.25
CA TYR A 403 1.80 16.77 9.93
C TYR A 403 0.46 17.48 9.91
N LEU A 404 0.34 18.39 8.98
CA LEU A 404 -0.87 19.10 8.63
C LEU A 404 -1.22 18.79 7.19
N GLU A 405 -2.47 18.42 6.93
CA GLU A 405 -2.97 18.04 5.60
C GLU A 405 -4.17 18.92 5.26
N PHE A 406 -4.12 19.59 4.12
CA PHE A 406 -5.15 20.48 3.65
C PHE A 406 -5.62 20.10 2.25
N PHE A 407 -6.93 19.97 2.06
CA PHE A 407 -7.56 19.67 0.78
C PHE A 407 -8.24 20.93 0.23
N PRO A 408 -7.60 21.69 -0.67
CA PRO A 408 -8.26 22.79 -1.38
C PRO A 408 -9.52 22.34 -2.11
N SER A 409 -9.47 21.14 -2.70
CA SER A 409 -10.57 20.46 -3.38
C SER A 409 -10.46 18.95 -3.22
N GLU A 410 -11.36 18.17 -3.81
CA GLU A 410 -11.24 16.71 -3.91
C GLU A 410 -10.11 16.24 -4.86
N PHE A 411 -9.61 17.16 -5.72
CA PHE A 411 -8.56 16.88 -6.69
C PHE A 411 -7.18 17.38 -6.27
N SER A 412 -7.04 17.91 -5.08
CA SER A 412 -5.76 18.47 -4.63
C SER A 412 -5.55 18.31 -3.12
N LYS A 413 -4.33 17.98 -2.74
CA LYS A 413 -3.87 17.82 -1.36
C LYS A 413 -2.56 18.60 -1.18
N LEU A 414 -2.47 19.36 -0.11
CA LEU A 414 -1.25 20.00 0.35
C LEU A 414 -0.91 19.45 1.73
N MET A 415 0.32 19.07 1.96
CA MET A 415 0.78 18.56 3.24
C MET A 415 2.07 19.22 3.67
N ALA A 416 2.19 19.48 4.97
CA ALA A 416 3.43 19.87 5.62
C ALA A 416 3.73 18.89 6.74
N MET A 417 4.93 18.34 6.78
CA MET A 417 5.37 17.36 7.77
C MET A 417 6.70 17.79 8.39
N PHE A 418 6.76 17.72 9.71
CA PHE A 418 8.00 17.77 10.47
C PHE A 418 8.30 16.38 11.00
N GLU A 419 9.53 15.92 10.86
CA GLU A 419 10.00 14.65 11.40
C GLU A 419 11.32 14.82 12.14
N HIS A 420 11.39 14.28 13.35
CA HIS A 420 12.62 14.13 14.14
C HIS A 420 13.02 12.68 14.17
N THR A 421 14.24 12.36 13.70
CA THR A 421 14.80 11.00 13.72
C THR A 421 16.01 10.92 14.65
N THR A 422 16.12 9.78 15.35
CA THR A 422 17.31 9.41 16.12
C THR A 422 17.78 8.02 15.68
N GLN A 423 19.08 7.86 15.49
CA GLN A 423 19.68 6.61 15.01
C GLN A 423 20.80 6.14 15.93
N SER A 424 20.96 4.82 16.05
CA SER A 424 22.11 4.18 16.70
C SER A 424 22.67 3.10 15.79
N GLY A 425 23.99 2.94 15.74
CA GLY A 425 24.66 1.97 14.87
C GLY A 425 24.98 2.52 13.49
N VAL A 426 25.05 1.65 12.48
CA VAL A 426 25.34 2.04 11.09
C VAL A 426 24.16 2.86 10.52
N GLN A 427 24.53 3.93 9.86
CA GLN A 427 23.64 5.00 9.46
C GLN A 427 22.69 4.57 8.35
N LEU A 428 21.39 4.85 8.55
CA LEU A 428 20.53 5.14 7.42
C LEU A 428 20.98 6.52 6.91
N ALA A 429 21.74 6.54 5.82
CA ALA A 429 22.30 7.73 5.30
C ALA A 429 21.21 8.60 4.67
N PHE A 430 21.07 9.83 5.16
CA PHE A 430 20.56 10.90 4.32
C PHE A 430 21.77 11.42 3.54
N PRO A 431 21.81 11.36 2.22
CA PRO A 431 23.03 11.62 1.44
C PRO A 431 23.72 12.92 1.77
N ASP A 432 22.97 14.00 2.03
CA ASP A 432 23.51 15.34 2.28
C ASP A 432 23.76 15.68 3.75
N LEU A 433 23.21 14.90 4.69
CA LEU A 433 23.33 15.22 6.11
C LEU A 433 24.58 14.62 6.77
N GLY A 434 25.30 13.79 6.05
CA GLY A 434 26.47 13.07 6.55
C GLY A 434 26.13 12.15 7.74
N PRO A 435 27.14 11.65 8.45
CA PRO A 435 26.95 10.72 9.56
C PRO A 435 26.35 11.39 10.81
N SER A 436 25.05 11.67 10.78
CA SER A 436 24.33 12.27 11.90
C SER A 436 23.49 11.23 12.64
N ARG A 437 23.62 11.21 13.97
CA ARG A 437 22.77 10.38 14.83
C ARG A 437 21.36 10.96 15.01
N GLN A 438 21.14 12.18 14.57
CA GLN A 438 19.86 12.88 14.68
C GLN A 438 19.62 13.74 13.45
N ALA A 439 18.42 13.73 12.94
CA ALA A 439 18.00 14.59 11.84
C ALA A 439 16.62 15.20 12.14
N ASN A 440 16.44 16.45 11.75
CA ASN A 440 15.15 17.13 11.71
C ASN A 440 14.84 17.42 10.24
N ARG A 441 13.71 16.89 9.77
CA ARG A 441 13.25 17.04 8.38
C ARG A 441 12.00 17.90 8.34
N ILE A 442 11.93 18.78 7.34
CA ILE A 442 10.73 19.57 7.05
C ILE A 442 10.36 19.30 5.60
N LEU A 443 9.29 18.59 5.41
CA LEU A 443 8.82 18.16 4.09
C LEU A 443 7.49 18.83 3.75
N LEU A 444 7.35 19.26 2.50
CA LEU A 444 6.13 19.74 1.90
C LEU A 444 5.72 18.77 0.79
N GLN A 445 4.43 18.58 0.60
CA GLN A 445 3.88 17.80 -0.52
C GLN A 445 2.71 18.54 -1.13
N ALA A 446 2.66 18.55 -2.45
CA ALA A 446 1.51 18.98 -3.22
C ALA A 446 1.12 17.88 -4.19
N THR A 447 -0.10 17.33 -4.02
CA THR A 447 -0.65 16.31 -4.91
C THR A 447 -1.85 16.88 -5.64
N PHE A 448 -1.97 16.57 -6.93
CA PHE A 448 -3.13 16.93 -7.74
C PHE A 448 -3.54 15.78 -8.66
N ALA A 449 -4.83 15.63 -8.89
CA ALA A 449 -5.40 14.61 -9.76
C ALA A 449 -6.13 15.22 -10.95
N LEU A 450 -5.99 14.63 -12.12
CA LEU A 450 -6.67 14.97 -13.36
C LEU A 450 -7.48 13.78 -13.84
N GLY A 451 -8.69 14.00 -14.32
CA GLY A 451 -9.58 12.94 -14.79
C GLY A 451 -10.33 12.20 -13.67
N PRO A 452 -11.02 11.10 -13.99
CA PRO A 452 -11.82 10.34 -13.06
C PRO A 452 -10.96 9.46 -12.15
N HIS A 453 -10.11 10.06 -11.33
CA HIS A 453 -9.29 9.34 -10.37
C HIS A 453 -10.20 8.66 -9.35
N LYS A 454 -10.18 7.33 -9.32
CA LYS A 454 -10.91 6.58 -8.30
C LYS A 454 -10.11 6.65 -7.00
N PRO A 455 -10.75 7.03 -5.86
CA PRO A 455 -10.07 6.97 -4.58
C PRO A 455 -9.66 5.53 -4.32
N HIS A 456 -8.38 5.34 -3.99
CA HIS A 456 -7.90 4.01 -3.60
C HIS A 456 -8.59 3.59 -2.30
N PRO A 457 -9.00 2.33 -2.14
CA PRO A 457 -9.64 1.86 -0.92
C PRO A 457 -8.62 1.85 0.23
N PHE A 458 -8.89 2.65 1.25
CA PHE A 458 -8.13 2.66 2.51
C PHE A 458 -8.65 1.63 3.49
#